data_4e1bd75454d02c6316259a83403397da
#
_entry.id   4e1bd75454d02c6316259a83403397da
#
_cell.length_a   1.000
_cell.length_b   1.000
_cell.length_c   1.000
_cell.angle_alpha   90.00
_cell.angle_beta   90.00
_cell.angle_gamma   90.00
#
_symmetry.space_group_name_H-M   'P 1'
#
loop_
_entity.id
_entity.type
_entity.pdbx_description
1 polymer ?
#
loop_
_entity_poly.entity_id
_entity_poly.type
_entity_poly.pdbx_seq_one_letter_code
_entity_poly.pdbx_strand_id
1 'polypeptide(L)'
;MMTLAASSGVTERSFSVALGRVLSLRFLRARELGLQPDPELLYISAMFHDAGLLVPFSDTEQRFELDGADHARKFLLERGFSESAAEVVWTAIALHATPGIPGRMGQEIAATNYDVLTEAVGWGMDRIASEQVDEIVSAHPRGEFKKEFLQVFVEGLKDRPDTTCGTINADVLEHFVPGFRRTSMVERILDAPWPR
;
A
#
# COMPACT_ATOMS: atom_id res chain seq x y z
N MET A 1 -8.61 -2.54 -20.08
CA MET A 1 -7.33 -3.20 -19.75
C MET A 1 -6.31 -2.09 -19.66
N MET A 2 -5.87 -1.76 -18.44
CA MET A 2 -4.93 -0.65 -18.20
C MET A 2 -3.51 -1.20 -18.38
N THR A 3 -2.84 -0.76 -19.44
CA THR A 3 -1.43 -1.13 -19.69
C THR A 3 -0.56 -0.22 -18.84
N LEU A 4 -0.03 -0.73 -17.74
CA LEU A 4 0.96 -0.05 -16.90
C LEU A 4 2.32 -0.13 -17.61
N ALA A 5 2.79 0.98 -18.15
CA ALA A 5 4.13 1.07 -18.74
C ALA A 5 5.18 0.96 -17.63
N ALA A 6 5.86 -0.17 -17.57
CA ALA A 6 6.95 -0.42 -16.63
C ALA A 6 8.20 0.37 -17.04
N SER A 7 8.51 1.44 -16.31
CA SER A 7 9.79 2.17 -16.44
C SER A 7 10.88 1.70 -15.47
N SER A 8 10.59 0.75 -14.60
CA SER A 8 11.54 0.10 -13.68
C SER A 8 11.37 -1.41 -13.81
N GLY A 9 12.45 -2.20 -13.79
CA GLY A 9 12.53 -3.64 -14.08
C GLY A 9 11.53 -4.60 -13.41
N VAL A 10 10.43 -4.07 -12.88
CA VAL A 10 9.25 -4.82 -12.43
C VAL A 10 8.37 -5.07 -13.65
N THR A 11 8.27 -6.32 -14.06
CA THR A 11 7.45 -6.72 -15.20
C THR A 11 5.96 -6.64 -14.84
N GLU A 12 5.09 -6.34 -15.83
CA GLU A 12 3.62 -6.43 -15.68
C GLU A 12 3.20 -7.78 -15.09
N ARG A 13 3.96 -8.82 -15.38
CA ARG A 13 3.76 -10.17 -14.86
C ARG A 13 4.00 -10.25 -13.35
N SER A 14 5.08 -9.66 -12.84
CA SER A 14 5.40 -9.66 -11.41
C SER A 14 4.33 -8.91 -10.61
N PHE A 15 3.84 -7.79 -11.14
CA PHE A 15 2.75 -7.03 -10.53
C PHE A 15 1.43 -7.81 -10.52
N SER A 16 1.05 -8.44 -11.63
CA SER A 16 -0.16 -9.26 -11.73
C SER A 16 -0.14 -10.46 -10.77
N VAL A 17 1.02 -11.12 -10.65
CA VAL A 17 1.20 -12.26 -9.74
C VAL A 17 1.14 -11.82 -8.27
N ALA A 18 1.75 -10.69 -7.93
CA ALA A 18 1.68 -10.10 -6.59
C ALA A 18 0.23 -9.76 -6.23
N LEU A 19 -0.50 -9.12 -7.14
CA LEU A 19 -1.92 -8.80 -6.96
C LEU A 19 -2.77 -10.05 -6.72
N GLY A 20 -2.52 -11.14 -7.44
CA GLY A 20 -3.22 -12.43 -7.24
C GLY A 20 -3.02 -12.97 -5.82
N ARG A 21 -1.79 -12.91 -5.26
CA ARG A 21 -1.50 -13.30 -3.87
C ARG A 21 -2.21 -12.39 -2.88
N VAL A 22 -2.07 -11.09 -3.08
CA VAL A 22 -2.71 -10.08 -2.25
C VAL A 22 -4.21 -10.34 -2.15
N LEU A 23 -4.90 -10.57 -3.26
CA LEU A 23 -6.33 -10.88 -3.28
C LEU A 23 -6.67 -12.20 -2.59
N SER A 24 -5.86 -13.24 -2.77
CA SER A 24 -6.09 -14.55 -2.14
C SER A 24 -5.89 -14.51 -0.61
N LEU A 25 -4.81 -13.87 -0.14
CA LEU A 25 -4.53 -13.69 1.28
C LEU A 25 -5.60 -12.84 1.97
N ARG A 26 -6.12 -11.84 1.28
CA ARG A 26 -7.16 -10.92 1.76
C ARG A 26 -8.39 -11.61 2.28
N PHE A 27 -8.96 -12.48 1.47
CA PHE A 27 -10.16 -13.23 1.86
C PHE A 27 -9.90 -14.15 3.04
N LEU A 28 -8.73 -14.79 3.08
CA LEU A 28 -8.35 -15.65 4.21
C LEU A 28 -8.18 -14.84 5.49
N ARG A 29 -7.48 -13.72 5.41
CA ARG A 29 -7.25 -12.84 6.59
C ARG A 29 -8.54 -12.19 7.07
N ALA A 30 -9.37 -11.67 6.18
CA ALA A 30 -10.66 -11.10 6.54
C ALA A 30 -11.53 -12.15 7.26
N ARG A 31 -11.60 -13.37 6.73
CA ARG A 31 -12.35 -14.46 7.33
C ARG A 31 -11.82 -14.87 8.70
N GLU A 32 -10.50 -14.99 8.86
CA GLU A 32 -9.85 -15.33 10.13
C GLU A 32 -10.14 -14.26 11.21
N LEU A 33 -10.20 -13.00 10.82
CA LEU A 33 -10.50 -11.86 11.68
C LEU A 33 -12.01 -11.62 11.90
N GLY A 34 -12.89 -12.44 11.30
CA GLY A 34 -14.35 -12.27 11.36
C GLY A 34 -14.85 -11.03 10.61
N LEU A 35 -14.07 -10.49 9.71
CA LEU A 35 -14.45 -9.35 8.87
C LEU A 35 -15.23 -9.83 7.65
N GLN A 36 -16.19 -9.02 7.19
CA GLN A 36 -17.00 -9.27 6.00
C GLN A 36 -16.99 -8.03 5.09
N PRO A 37 -15.82 -7.62 4.56
CA PRO A 37 -15.73 -6.45 3.71
C PRO A 37 -16.46 -6.69 2.38
N ASP A 38 -16.91 -5.61 1.76
CA ASP A 38 -17.40 -5.66 0.38
C ASP A 38 -16.26 -6.10 -0.55
N PRO A 39 -16.43 -7.21 -1.30
CA PRO A 39 -15.36 -7.79 -2.10
C PRO A 39 -14.93 -6.90 -3.28
N GLU A 40 -15.85 -6.10 -3.82
CA GLU A 40 -15.54 -5.18 -4.92
C GLU A 40 -14.72 -3.99 -4.43
N LEU A 41 -15.10 -3.37 -3.31
CA LEU A 41 -14.35 -2.28 -2.70
C LEU A 41 -12.97 -2.75 -2.24
N LEU A 42 -12.90 -3.96 -1.70
CA LEU A 42 -11.64 -4.58 -1.29
C LEU A 42 -10.72 -4.84 -2.50
N TYR A 43 -11.28 -5.32 -3.62
CA TYR A 43 -10.54 -5.52 -4.86
C TYR A 43 -9.96 -4.20 -5.40
N ILE A 44 -10.77 -3.14 -5.43
CA ILE A 44 -10.35 -1.83 -5.92
C ILE A 44 -9.26 -1.25 -5.00
N SER A 45 -9.41 -1.38 -3.68
CA SER A 45 -8.36 -0.98 -2.73
C SER A 45 -7.04 -1.69 -3.02
N ALA A 46 -7.08 -3.00 -3.36
CA ALA A 46 -5.90 -3.77 -3.74
C ALA A 46 -5.23 -3.26 -5.02
N MET A 47 -6.05 -2.88 -5.99
CA MET A 47 -5.54 -2.40 -7.29
C MET A 47 -4.80 -1.07 -7.18
N PHE A 48 -5.20 -0.22 -6.25
CA PHE A 48 -4.72 1.16 -6.19
C PHE A 48 -3.81 1.47 -5.01
N HIS A 49 -3.66 0.61 -3.99
CA HIS A 49 -2.94 0.97 -2.77
C HIS A 49 -1.50 1.43 -3.00
N ASP A 50 -0.78 0.81 -3.92
CA ASP A 50 0.59 1.16 -4.30
C ASP A 50 0.70 1.90 -5.64
N ALA A 51 -0.43 2.25 -6.27
CA ALA A 51 -0.43 2.89 -7.58
C ALA A 51 0.33 4.23 -7.57
N GLY A 52 0.27 4.97 -6.47
CA GLY A 52 0.98 6.24 -6.32
C GLY A 52 2.51 6.14 -6.34
N LEU A 53 3.10 4.93 -6.24
CA LEU A 53 4.52 4.71 -6.48
C LEU A 53 4.89 4.72 -7.97
N LEU A 54 3.91 4.70 -8.87
CA LEU A 54 4.10 4.49 -10.30
C LEU A 54 3.68 5.72 -11.11
N VAL A 55 4.43 6.02 -12.17
CA VAL A 55 3.99 6.97 -13.20
C VAL A 55 2.88 6.30 -14.03
N PRO A 56 1.78 6.99 -14.36
CA PRO A 56 1.50 8.43 -14.22
C PRO A 56 0.71 8.82 -12.96
N PHE A 57 0.64 7.99 -11.93
CA PHE A 57 -0.19 8.22 -10.75
C PHE A 57 0.51 9.03 -9.64
N SER A 58 1.83 9.16 -9.69
CA SER A 58 2.62 9.84 -8.66
C SER A 58 2.59 11.36 -8.78
N ASP A 59 2.48 12.04 -7.63
CA ASP A 59 2.67 13.47 -7.45
C ASP A 59 3.89 13.73 -6.55
N THR A 60 4.73 14.68 -6.90
CA THR A 60 5.97 14.99 -6.17
C THR A 60 5.73 15.65 -4.81
N GLU A 61 4.59 16.29 -4.63
CA GLU A 61 4.26 17.05 -3.42
C GLU A 61 3.42 16.25 -2.41
N GLN A 62 3.00 15.05 -2.78
CA GLN A 62 2.05 14.25 -2.02
C GLN A 62 2.62 12.88 -1.62
N ARG A 63 2.11 12.32 -0.53
CA ARG A 63 2.40 10.93 -0.15
C ARG A 63 1.81 9.98 -1.18
N PHE A 64 2.55 8.90 -1.52
CA PHE A 64 2.09 7.93 -2.52
C PHE A 64 0.75 7.26 -2.16
N GLU A 65 0.48 7.07 -0.86
CA GLU A 65 -0.78 6.52 -0.39
C GLU A 65 -1.96 7.43 -0.74
N LEU A 66 -1.75 8.75 -0.69
CA LEU A 66 -2.78 9.73 -1.10
C LEU A 66 -2.96 9.76 -2.61
N ASP A 67 -1.87 9.67 -3.37
CA ASP A 67 -1.93 9.56 -4.83
C ASP A 67 -2.78 8.38 -5.26
N GLY A 68 -2.51 7.18 -4.71
CA GLY A 68 -3.30 6.00 -5.00
C GLY A 68 -4.76 6.13 -4.58
N ALA A 69 -5.01 6.74 -3.41
CA ALA A 69 -6.36 6.97 -2.89
C ALA A 69 -7.17 7.93 -3.78
N ASP A 70 -6.57 9.05 -4.21
CA ASP A 70 -7.22 10.04 -5.07
C ASP A 70 -7.58 9.44 -6.44
N HIS A 71 -6.67 8.66 -7.02
CA HIS A 71 -6.94 7.95 -8.27
C HIS A 71 -8.03 6.90 -8.14
N ALA A 72 -8.07 6.15 -7.03
CA ALA A 72 -9.13 5.18 -6.77
C ALA A 72 -10.48 5.85 -6.59
N ARG A 73 -10.53 6.96 -5.83
CA ARG A 73 -11.76 7.73 -5.64
C ARG A 73 -12.32 8.24 -6.97
N LYS A 74 -11.47 8.85 -7.79
CA LYS A 74 -11.85 9.30 -9.13
C LYS A 74 -12.37 8.15 -9.99
N PHE A 75 -11.66 7.03 -10.01
CA PHE A 75 -12.05 5.83 -10.75
C PHE A 75 -13.45 5.33 -10.36
N LEU A 76 -13.76 5.29 -9.07
CA LEU A 76 -15.04 4.84 -8.55
C LEU A 76 -16.18 5.79 -8.93
N LEU A 77 -16.01 7.09 -8.71
CA LEU A 77 -17.02 8.10 -9.03
C LEU A 77 -17.35 8.15 -10.53
N GLU A 78 -16.36 8.05 -11.40
CA GLU A 78 -16.52 7.96 -12.85
C GLU A 78 -17.31 6.71 -13.29
N ARG A 79 -17.39 5.69 -12.45
CA ARG A 79 -18.14 4.43 -12.70
C ARG A 79 -19.47 4.34 -11.98
N GLY A 80 -19.89 5.43 -11.35
CA GLY A 80 -21.20 5.54 -10.72
C GLY A 80 -21.30 4.93 -9.32
N PHE A 81 -20.17 4.64 -8.66
CA PHE A 81 -20.18 4.28 -7.25
C PHE A 81 -20.61 5.48 -6.40
N SER A 82 -21.18 5.21 -5.23
CA SER A 82 -21.57 6.27 -4.30
C SER A 82 -20.34 6.97 -3.70
N GLU A 83 -20.51 8.24 -3.30
CA GLU A 83 -19.48 8.98 -2.56
C GLU A 83 -19.03 8.23 -1.31
N SER A 84 -19.94 7.56 -0.60
CA SER A 84 -19.63 6.80 0.60
C SER A 84 -18.72 5.58 0.30
N ALA A 85 -18.96 4.86 -0.80
CA ALA A 85 -18.12 3.76 -1.22
C ALA A 85 -16.72 4.27 -1.65
N ALA A 86 -16.68 5.37 -2.39
CA ALA A 86 -15.43 6.01 -2.81
C ALA A 86 -14.60 6.49 -1.61
N GLU A 87 -15.23 7.04 -0.58
CA GLU A 87 -14.58 7.49 0.65
C GLU A 87 -14.01 6.32 1.47
N VAL A 88 -14.72 5.20 1.55
CA VAL A 88 -14.23 3.99 2.22
C VAL A 88 -12.97 3.47 1.54
N VAL A 89 -12.95 3.38 0.20
CA VAL A 89 -11.78 2.94 -0.56
C VAL A 89 -10.63 3.94 -0.44
N TRP A 90 -10.93 5.24 -0.54
CA TRP A 90 -9.94 6.30 -0.34
C TRP A 90 -9.26 6.17 1.02
N THR A 91 -10.05 6.04 2.09
CA THR A 91 -9.52 5.90 3.45
C THR A 91 -8.71 4.61 3.62
N ALA A 92 -9.18 3.50 3.05
CA ALA A 92 -8.47 2.22 3.09
C ALA A 92 -7.09 2.33 2.46
N ILE A 93 -6.98 3.00 1.31
CA ILE A 93 -5.72 3.20 0.59
C ILE A 93 -4.84 4.23 1.31
N ALA A 94 -5.39 5.39 1.71
CA ALA A 94 -4.62 6.45 2.37
C ALA A 94 -3.96 6.00 3.68
N LEU A 95 -4.55 5.00 4.35
CA LEU A 95 -4.07 4.51 5.65
C LEU A 95 -3.44 3.11 5.60
N HIS A 96 -3.36 2.46 4.43
CA HIS A 96 -2.95 1.05 4.34
C HIS A 96 -1.57 0.76 4.96
N ALA A 97 -0.65 1.73 4.90
CA ALA A 97 0.70 1.63 5.46
C ALA A 97 0.83 2.26 6.87
N THR A 98 -0.29 2.70 7.50
CA THR A 98 -0.27 3.34 8.82
C THR A 98 -0.47 2.31 9.92
N PRO A 99 0.52 2.09 10.82
CA PRO A 99 0.38 1.06 11.85
C PRO A 99 -0.73 1.36 12.88
N GLY A 100 -1.51 0.35 13.25
CA GLY A 100 -2.37 0.33 14.44
C GLY A 100 -3.69 1.12 14.35
N ILE A 101 -3.87 2.00 13.36
CA ILE A 101 -5.09 2.80 13.21
C ILE A 101 -6.15 2.09 12.38
N PRO A 102 -5.87 1.65 11.15
CA PRO A 102 -6.88 1.09 10.24
C PRO A 102 -7.62 -0.13 10.80
N GLY A 103 -6.93 -0.97 11.56
CA GLY A 103 -7.52 -2.16 12.19
C GLY A 103 -8.62 -1.88 13.22
N ARG A 104 -8.86 -0.60 13.54
CA ARG A 104 -9.94 -0.14 14.43
C ARG A 104 -11.05 0.62 13.71
N MET A 105 -10.99 0.64 12.38
CA MET A 105 -11.93 1.34 11.51
C MET A 105 -12.91 0.35 10.85
N GLY A 106 -13.59 0.77 9.79
CA GLY A 106 -14.50 -0.09 9.02
C GLY A 106 -13.82 -1.34 8.45
N GLN A 107 -14.62 -2.33 8.10
CA GLN A 107 -14.14 -3.66 7.71
C GLN A 107 -13.23 -3.65 6.47
N GLU A 108 -13.55 -2.82 5.48
CA GLU A 108 -12.76 -2.64 4.25
C GLU A 108 -11.39 -2.04 4.56
N ILE A 109 -11.36 -1.03 5.43
CA ILE A 109 -10.15 -0.32 5.84
C ILE A 109 -9.25 -1.24 6.65
N ALA A 110 -9.81 -1.96 7.61
CA ALA A 110 -9.09 -2.93 8.42
C ALA A 110 -8.54 -4.08 7.56
N ALA A 111 -9.37 -4.65 6.68
CA ALA A 111 -8.97 -5.75 5.80
C ALA A 111 -7.84 -5.35 4.86
N THR A 112 -7.90 -4.15 4.28
CA THR A 112 -6.83 -3.63 3.39
C THR A 112 -5.50 -3.50 4.13
N ASN A 113 -5.48 -2.92 5.33
CA ASN A 113 -4.27 -2.78 6.13
C ASN A 113 -3.68 -4.14 6.55
N TYR A 114 -4.51 -5.05 7.06
CA TYR A 114 -4.04 -6.37 7.49
C TYR A 114 -3.49 -7.19 6.34
N ASP A 115 -4.07 -7.08 5.16
CA ASP A 115 -3.60 -7.76 3.99
C ASP A 115 -2.22 -7.26 3.52
N VAL A 116 -2.05 -5.95 3.43
CA VAL A 116 -0.76 -5.35 3.10
C VAL A 116 0.33 -5.77 4.09
N LEU A 117 0.02 -5.76 5.40
CA LEU A 117 0.97 -6.21 6.43
C LEU A 117 1.27 -7.71 6.32
N THR A 118 0.28 -8.54 5.97
CA THR A 118 0.49 -9.98 5.76
C THR A 118 1.40 -10.22 4.56
N GLU A 119 1.16 -9.57 3.43
CA GLU A 119 1.96 -9.75 2.21
C GLU A 119 3.38 -9.18 2.37
N ALA A 120 3.52 -7.96 2.89
CA ALA A 120 4.81 -7.28 3.00
C ALA A 120 5.71 -7.91 4.06
N VAL A 121 5.20 -8.11 5.28
CA VAL A 121 6.01 -8.50 6.45
C VAL A 121 5.60 -9.82 7.10
N GLY A 122 4.62 -10.53 6.56
CA GLY A 122 4.16 -11.83 7.09
C GLY A 122 3.34 -11.70 8.38
N TRP A 123 2.75 -10.54 8.66
CA TRP A 123 1.98 -10.34 9.88
C TRP A 123 0.76 -11.26 9.93
N GLY A 124 0.67 -12.09 11.00
CA GLY A 124 -0.42 -13.05 11.19
C GLY A 124 -0.43 -14.25 10.24
N MET A 125 0.66 -14.51 9.52
CA MET A 125 0.81 -15.72 8.69
C MET A 125 0.72 -17.01 9.52
N ASP A 126 1.13 -16.98 10.78
CA ASP A 126 1.04 -18.06 11.75
C ASP A 126 -0.40 -18.51 12.08
N ARG A 127 -1.39 -17.73 11.69
CA ARG A 127 -2.83 -18.00 11.88
C ARG A 127 -3.52 -18.54 10.63
N ILE A 128 -2.82 -18.60 9.52
CA ILE A 128 -3.31 -19.21 8.26
C ILE A 128 -2.77 -20.64 8.20
N ALA A 129 -3.60 -21.61 7.84
CA ALA A 129 -3.14 -22.98 7.67
C ALA A 129 -2.04 -23.06 6.60
N SER A 130 -0.98 -23.80 6.87
CA SER A 130 0.19 -23.92 5.99
C SER A 130 -0.18 -24.38 4.59
N GLU A 131 -1.14 -25.29 4.49
CA GLU A 131 -1.64 -25.84 3.22
C GLU A 131 -2.27 -24.74 2.34
N GLN A 132 -2.99 -23.78 2.96
CA GLN A 132 -3.58 -22.64 2.23
C GLN A 132 -2.50 -21.66 1.75
N VAL A 133 -1.47 -21.44 2.57
CA VAL A 133 -0.32 -20.63 2.17
C VAL A 133 0.42 -21.26 0.99
N ASP A 134 0.66 -22.57 1.07
CA ASP A 134 1.34 -23.33 0.02
C ASP A 134 0.54 -23.32 -1.29
N GLU A 135 -0.77 -23.44 -1.22
CA GLU A 135 -1.67 -23.35 -2.38
C GLU A 135 -1.57 -21.96 -3.06
N ILE A 136 -1.64 -20.88 -2.27
CA ILE A 136 -1.53 -19.52 -2.78
C ILE A 136 -0.15 -19.26 -3.39
N VAL A 137 0.93 -19.67 -2.73
CA VAL A 137 2.30 -19.48 -3.22
C VAL A 137 2.56 -20.32 -4.46
N SER A 138 1.96 -21.50 -4.57
CA SER A 138 2.05 -22.33 -5.78
C SER A 138 1.35 -21.69 -6.97
N ALA A 139 0.16 -21.11 -6.74
CA ALA A 139 -0.61 -20.42 -7.77
C ALA A 139 0.02 -19.06 -8.15
N HIS A 140 0.60 -18.37 -7.18
CA HIS A 140 1.17 -17.03 -7.31
C HIS A 140 2.57 -16.97 -6.67
N PRO A 141 3.60 -17.50 -7.34
CA PRO A 141 4.96 -17.58 -6.77
C PRO A 141 5.53 -16.21 -6.36
N ARG A 142 6.24 -16.18 -5.23
CA ARG A 142 6.85 -14.93 -4.74
C ARG A 142 8.07 -14.49 -5.55
N GLY A 143 8.84 -15.43 -6.13
CA GLY A 143 10.05 -15.10 -6.89
C GLY A 143 10.96 -14.14 -6.11
N GLU A 144 11.42 -13.10 -6.78
CA GLU A 144 12.25 -12.02 -6.21
C GLU A 144 11.42 -10.90 -5.54
N PHE A 145 10.17 -11.17 -5.13
CA PHE A 145 9.22 -10.18 -4.61
C PHE A 145 9.85 -9.19 -3.62
N LYS A 146 10.59 -9.66 -2.63
CA LYS A 146 11.17 -8.76 -1.61
C LYS A 146 12.08 -7.70 -2.23
N LYS A 147 12.90 -8.10 -3.18
CA LYS A 147 13.83 -7.20 -3.87
C LYS A 147 13.08 -6.25 -4.81
N GLU A 148 12.19 -6.78 -5.62
CA GLU A 148 11.39 -6.01 -6.57
C GLU A 148 10.49 -5.01 -5.85
N PHE A 149 9.84 -5.43 -4.77
CA PHE A 149 8.99 -4.59 -3.93
C PHE A 149 9.76 -3.39 -3.35
N LEU A 150 10.91 -3.65 -2.71
CA LEU A 150 11.74 -2.58 -2.16
C LEU A 150 12.28 -1.64 -3.25
N GLN A 151 12.61 -2.17 -4.44
CA GLN A 151 13.04 -1.34 -5.57
C GLN A 151 11.94 -0.39 -6.05
N VAL A 152 10.69 -0.84 -6.11
CA VAL A 152 9.53 0.03 -6.47
C VAL A 152 9.40 1.19 -5.49
N PHE A 153 9.55 0.94 -4.19
CA PHE A 153 9.52 1.99 -3.17
C PHE A 153 10.68 2.98 -3.33
N VAL A 154 11.90 2.51 -3.56
CA VAL A 154 13.05 3.39 -3.80
C VAL A 154 12.79 4.30 -5.01
N GLU A 155 12.39 3.70 -6.14
CA GLU A 155 12.14 4.46 -7.38
C GLU A 155 10.97 5.44 -7.24
N GLY A 156 9.91 5.06 -6.54
CA GLY A 156 8.73 5.91 -6.36
C GLY A 156 8.91 7.04 -5.35
N LEU A 157 9.94 6.98 -4.47
CA LEU A 157 10.08 7.92 -3.35
C LEU A 157 11.38 8.73 -3.37
N LYS A 158 12.44 8.29 -4.07
CA LYS A 158 13.77 8.93 -4.05
C LYS A 158 13.74 10.41 -4.52
N ASP A 159 12.82 10.75 -5.41
CA ASP A 159 12.69 12.10 -5.98
C ASP A 159 11.68 12.97 -5.21
N ARG A 160 11.04 12.42 -4.17
CA ARG A 160 10.10 13.13 -3.28
C ARG A 160 10.30 12.73 -1.80
N PRO A 161 11.53 12.79 -1.27
CA PRO A 161 11.87 12.24 0.05
C PRO A 161 11.08 12.89 1.19
N ASP A 162 10.74 14.17 1.07
CA ASP A 162 9.99 14.91 2.11
C ASP A 162 8.58 14.36 2.34
N THR A 163 7.99 13.70 1.36
CA THR A 163 6.67 13.05 1.47
C THR A 163 6.68 11.84 2.40
N THR A 164 7.86 11.31 2.75
CA THR A 164 8.02 10.19 3.68
C THR A 164 8.08 10.60 5.14
N CYS A 165 8.05 11.90 5.45
CA CYS A 165 8.14 12.42 6.80
C CYS A 165 7.03 11.85 7.70
N GLY A 166 7.42 11.23 8.81
CA GLY A 166 6.49 10.63 9.76
C GLY A 166 5.85 9.31 9.31
N THR A 167 6.38 8.69 8.27
CA THR A 167 5.91 7.39 7.76
C THR A 167 6.97 6.30 7.87
N ILE A 168 6.55 5.03 7.76
CA ILE A 168 7.47 3.89 7.68
C ILE A 168 8.28 3.87 6.38
N ASN A 169 7.83 4.60 5.36
CA ASN A 169 8.48 4.66 4.05
C ASN A 169 9.87 5.31 4.09
N ALA A 170 10.11 6.16 5.10
CA ALA A 170 11.43 6.73 5.35
C ALA A 170 12.49 5.67 5.65
N ASP A 171 12.11 4.47 6.16
CA ASP A 171 13.02 3.34 6.43
C ASP A 171 13.65 2.85 5.13
N VAL A 172 12.88 2.82 4.04
CA VAL A 172 13.36 2.38 2.73
C VAL A 172 14.39 3.35 2.18
N LEU A 173 14.11 4.67 2.24
CA LEU A 173 15.06 5.68 1.77
C LEU A 173 16.33 5.72 2.62
N GLU A 174 16.21 5.59 3.93
CA GLU A 174 17.35 5.56 4.85
C GLU A 174 18.28 4.37 4.57
N HIS A 175 17.71 3.22 4.19
CA HIS A 175 18.48 2.02 3.90
C HIS A 175 19.14 2.03 2.51
N PHE A 176 18.45 2.56 1.49
CA PHE A 176 18.86 2.39 0.09
C PHE A 176 19.35 3.66 -0.61
N VAL A 177 19.07 4.86 -0.06
CA VAL A 177 19.40 6.13 -0.73
C VAL A 177 20.56 6.81 -0.01
N PRO A 178 21.76 6.82 -0.59
CA PRO A 178 22.93 7.47 0.02
C PRO A 178 22.67 8.97 0.28
N GLY A 179 22.96 9.39 1.50
CA GLY A 179 22.82 10.81 1.92
C GLY A 179 21.39 11.19 2.35
N PHE A 180 20.40 10.31 2.23
CA PHE A 180 19.09 10.57 2.82
C PHE A 180 19.20 10.65 4.35
N ARG A 181 18.52 11.62 4.94
CA ARG A 181 18.35 11.76 6.39
C ARG A 181 16.89 11.95 6.71
N ARG A 182 16.40 11.22 7.68
CA ARG A 182 15.04 11.39 8.18
C ARG A 182 14.83 12.79 8.70
N THR A 183 13.67 13.34 8.40
CA THR A 183 13.21 14.57 9.07
C THR A 183 12.92 14.27 10.53
N SER A 184 13.65 14.95 11.42
CA SER A 184 13.43 14.82 12.87
C SER A 184 12.28 15.73 13.31
N MET A 185 11.27 15.14 13.96
CA MET A 185 10.19 15.90 14.60
C MET A 185 10.74 16.79 15.73
N VAL A 186 11.77 16.33 16.44
CA VAL A 186 12.42 17.13 17.49
C VAL A 186 13.05 18.39 16.89
N GLU A 187 13.81 18.26 15.80
CA GLU A 187 14.40 19.42 15.12
C GLU A 187 13.31 20.37 14.62
N ARG A 188 12.25 19.87 14.00
CA ARG A 188 11.11 20.71 13.58
C ARG A 188 10.47 21.49 14.72
N ILE A 189 10.35 20.87 15.91
CA ILE A 189 9.79 21.54 17.09
C ILE A 189 10.76 22.60 17.62
N LEU A 190 12.06 22.27 17.71
CA LEU A 190 13.08 23.21 18.23
C LEU A 190 13.28 24.40 17.30
N ASP A 191 13.20 24.21 16.00
CA ASP A 191 13.39 25.23 14.95
C ASP A 191 12.09 25.96 14.60
N ALA A 192 10.96 25.63 15.25
CA ALA A 192 9.69 26.27 14.96
C ALA A 192 9.73 27.77 15.22
N PRO A 193 9.27 28.65 14.28
CA PRO A 193 9.47 30.08 14.30
C PRO A 193 8.53 30.84 15.25
N TRP A 194 8.20 30.26 16.39
CA TRP A 194 7.33 30.89 17.38
C TRP A 194 8.14 31.91 18.22
N PRO A 195 7.63 33.13 18.44
CA PRO A 195 8.26 34.08 19.33
C PRO A 195 8.28 33.52 20.77
N ARG A 196 9.35 33.83 21.49
CA ARG A 196 9.50 33.45 22.91
C ARG A 196 8.64 34.35 23.79
#